data_66900ab5ad79b6650f5f8904c9b5f330
#
_entry.id   66900ab5ad79b6650f5f8904c9b5f330
#
_cell.length_a   1.000
_cell.length_b   1.000
_cell.length_c   1.000
_cell.angle_alpha   90.00
_cell.angle_beta   90.00
_cell.angle_gamma   90.00
#
_symmetry.space_group_name_H-M   'P 1'
#
loop_
_entity.id
_entity.type
_entity.pdbx_description
1 polymer ?
#
loop_
_entity_poly.entity_id
_entity_poly.type
_entity_poly.pdbx_seq_one_letter_code
_entity_poly.pdbx_strand_id
1 'polypeptide(L)' 'MAKNYHVTKRSDGLWQAIGEGNSRASFVGDTQEQARQRARDLAIKNHSEVLIHGINGKIRAKDSYGNDPHPPKG' A
#
# COMPACT_ATOMS: atom_id res chain seq x y z
N MET A 1 5.24 6.92 14.83
CA MET A 1 4.31 7.41 13.86
C MET A 1 4.13 6.44 12.71
N ALA A 2 2.90 6.14 12.38
CA ALA A 2 2.63 5.18 11.29
C ALA A 2 2.95 5.81 9.95
N LYS A 3 3.51 5.03 9.05
CA LYS A 3 3.76 5.54 7.71
C LYS A 3 2.87 4.77 6.73
N ASN A 4 2.29 5.50 5.82
CA ASN A 4 1.41 4.91 4.84
C ASN A 4 2.20 4.18 3.76
N TYR A 5 1.54 3.26 3.10
CA TYR A 5 2.17 2.50 2.02
C TYR A 5 1.49 2.83 0.71
N HIS A 6 2.27 2.91 -0.33
CA HIS A 6 1.77 3.20 -1.67
C HIS A 6 2.03 1.99 -2.57
N VAL A 7 1.01 1.65 -3.35
CA VAL A 7 1.13 0.61 -4.37
C VAL A 7 1.18 1.32 -5.70
N THR A 8 2.32 1.23 -6.38
CA THR A 8 2.53 1.95 -7.63
C THR A 8 3.13 1.05 -8.69
N LYS A 9 2.92 1.40 -9.94
CA LYS A 9 3.51 0.69 -11.06
C LYS A 9 4.90 1.25 -11.33
N ARG A 10 5.85 0.35 -11.51
CA ARG A 10 7.23 0.71 -11.77
C ARG A 10 7.45 0.90 -13.26
N SER A 11 8.54 1.56 -13.60
CA SER A 11 8.89 1.78 -15.01
C SER A 11 9.25 0.47 -15.72
N ASP A 12 9.63 -0.56 -14.97
CA ASP A 12 9.97 -1.86 -15.56
C ASP A 12 8.74 -2.75 -15.76
N GLY A 13 7.54 -2.22 -15.50
CA GLY A 13 6.32 -2.99 -15.68
C GLY A 13 5.86 -3.76 -14.47
N LEU A 14 6.67 -3.79 -13.43
CA LEU A 14 6.31 -4.46 -12.18
C LEU A 14 5.58 -3.49 -11.27
N TRP A 15 5.00 -4.02 -10.21
CA TRP A 15 4.31 -3.24 -9.20
C TRP A 15 5.07 -3.31 -7.89
N GLN A 16 4.95 -2.27 -7.09
CA GLN A 16 5.68 -2.23 -5.82
C GLN A 16 4.79 -1.72 -4.70
N ALA A 17 5.14 -2.13 -3.49
CA ALA A 17 4.61 -1.54 -2.26
C ALA A 17 5.76 -0.80 -1.60
N ILE A 18 5.60 0.50 -1.39
CA ILE A 18 6.67 1.32 -0.85
C ILE A 18 6.12 2.17 0.29
N GLY A 19 6.87 2.21 1.39
CA GLY A 19 6.50 3.05 2.53
C GLY A 19 6.74 4.51 2.23
N GLU A 20 5.84 5.34 2.70
CA GLU A 20 5.91 6.77 2.48
C GLU A 20 7.22 7.32 3.04
N GLY A 21 7.93 8.08 2.24
CA GLY A 21 9.23 8.62 2.66
C GLY A 21 10.40 7.69 2.44
N ASN A 22 10.17 6.44 2.08
CA ASN A 22 11.26 5.50 1.80
C ASN A 22 11.68 5.62 0.34
N SER A 23 12.95 5.40 0.09
CA SER A 23 13.45 5.38 -1.28
C SER A 23 13.45 3.98 -1.89
N ARG A 24 13.25 2.96 -1.06
CA ARG A 24 13.25 1.58 -1.51
C ARG A 24 11.90 0.96 -1.32
N ALA A 25 11.48 0.14 -2.28
CA ALA A 25 10.25 -0.60 -2.15
C ALA A 25 10.39 -1.69 -1.08
N SER A 26 9.34 -1.89 -0.31
CA SER A 26 9.28 -3.00 0.64
C SER A 26 9.01 -4.31 -0.07
N PHE A 27 8.40 -4.25 -1.24
CA PHE A 27 8.02 -5.43 -2.01
C PHE A 27 7.88 -5.05 -3.48
N VAL A 28 8.30 -5.93 -4.36
CA VAL A 28 8.11 -5.78 -5.80
C VAL A 28 7.50 -7.08 -6.31
N GLY A 29 6.42 -6.98 -7.07
CA GLY A 29 5.73 -8.15 -7.59
C GLY A 29 5.27 -7.93 -9.03
N ASP A 30 4.74 -8.98 -9.62
CA ASP A 30 4.34 -8.96 -11.02
C ASP A 30 3.03 -8.22 -11.25
N THR A 31 2.17 -8.17 -10.26
CA THR A 31 0.83 -7.60 -10.42
C THR A 31 0.52 -6.60 -9.33
N GLN A 32 -0.45 -5.74 -9.63
CA GLN A 32 -0.94 -4.78 -8.65
C GLN A 32 -1.49 -5.51 -7.43
N GLU A 33 -2.17 -6.63 -7.66
CA GLU A 33 -2.78 -7.37 -6.57
C GLU A 33 -1.73 -7.91 -5.59
N GLN A 34 -0.62 -8.41 -6.11
CA GLN A 34 0.46 -8.89 -5.25
C GLN A 34 1.02 -7.77 -4.39
N ALA A 35 1.25 -6.61 -4.99
CA ALA A 35 1.77 -5.47 -4.26
C ALA A 35 0.74 -4.95 -3.25
N ARG A 36 -0.52 -4.96 -3.61
CA ARG A 36 -1.59 -4.52 -2.73
C ARG A 36 -1.68 -5.43 -1.50
N GLN A 37 -1.60 -6.74 -1.70
CA GLN A 37 -1.66 -7.69 -0.60
C GLN A 37 -0.51 -7.46 0.38
N ARG A 38 0.67 -7.22 -0.16
CA ARG A 38 1.82 -7.01 0.69
C ARG A 38 1.71 -5.66 1.43
N ALA A 39 1.28 -4.63 0.74
CA ALA A 39 1.09 -3.33 1.37
C ALA A 39 0.03 -3.41 2.47
N ARG A 40 -1.02 -4.18 2.23
CA ARG A 40 -2.06 -4.39 3.22
C ARG A 40 -1.50 -5.04 4.48
N ASP A 41 -0.70 -6.09 4.33
CA ASP A 41 -0.11 -6.77 5.47
C ASP A 41 0.76 -5.82 6.28
N LEU A 42 1.56 -5.02 5.59
CA LEU A 42 2.43 -4.07 6.25
C LEU A 42 1.63 -2.95 6.93
N ALA A 43 0.56 -2.50 6.29
CA ALA A 43 -0.26 -1.44 6.85
C ALA A 43 -1.00 -1.92 8.09
N ILE A 44 -1.50 -3.14 8.08
CA ILE A 44 -2.14 -3.72 9.25
C ILE A 44 -1.16 -3.80 10.41
N LYS A 45 0.05 -4.24 10.12
CA LYS A 45 1.07 -4.40 11.13
C LYS A 45 1.49 -3.04 11.71
N ASN A 46 1.51 -2.01 10.90
CA ASN A 46 1.98 -0.68 11.29
C ASN A 46 0.85 0.31 11.57
N HIS A 47 -0.38 -0.15 11.53
CA HIS A 47 -1.54 0.71 11.78
C HIS A 47 -1.53 1.92 10.85
N SER A 48 -1.47 1.67 9.56
CA SER A 48 -1.38 2.75 8.57
C SER A 48 -2.35 2.53 7.43
N GLU A 49 -2.19 3.31 6.37
CA GLU A 49 -3.09 3.26 5.22
C GLU A 49 -2.35 2.77 3.99
N VAL A 50 -3.11 2.22 3.05
CA VAL A 50 -2.59 1.82 1.76
C VAL A 50 -3.25 2.69 0.70
N LEU A 51 -2.42 3.33 -0.13
CA LEU A 51 -2.90 4.13 -1.24
C LEU A 51 -2.53 3.41 -2.52
N ILE A 52 -3.53 3.01 -3.28
CA ILE A 52 -3.32 2.23 -4.49
C ILE A 52 -3.40 3.16 -5.69
N HIS A 53 -2.31 3.24 -6.43
CA HIS A 53 -2.22 4.11 -7.60
C HIS A 53 -2.51 3.29 -8.86
N GLY A 54 -3.18 3.91 -9.81
CA GLY A 54 -3.42 3.29 -11.10
C GLY A 54 -2.20 3.36 -11.99
N ILE A 55 -2.34 2.80 -13.18
CA ILE A 55 -1.25 2.78 -14.16
C ILE A 55 -0.78 4.18 -14.49
N ASN A 56 -1.69 5.14 -14.49
CA ASN A 56 -1.35 6.53 -14.81
C ASN A 56 -0.78 7.29 -13.62
N GLY A 57 -0.56 6.62 -12.48
CA GLY A 57 0.02 7.25 -11.30
C GLY A 57 -0.98 7.92 -10.38
N LYS A 58 -2.23 8.01 -10.77
CA LYS A 58 -3.24 8.65 -9.93
C LYS A 58 -3.78 7.66 -8.91
N ILE A 59 -4.12 8.16 -7.73
CA ILE A 59 -4.68 7.31 -6.68
C ILE A 59 -6.06 6.84 -7.11
N ARG A 60 -6.27 5.53 -7.09
CA ARG A 60 -7.55 4.95 -7.47
C ARG A 60 -8.28 4.35 -6.26
N ALA A 61 -7.59 4.07 -5.19
CA ALA A 61 -8.21 3.48 -4.01
C ALA A 61 -7.37 3.76 -2.79
N LYS A 62 -8.01 3.78 -1.64
CA LYS A 62 -7.33 3.97 -0.37
C LYS A 62 -7.99 3.09 0.67
N ASP A 63 -7.19 2.31 1.38
CA ASP A 63 -7.66 1.46 2.46
C ASP A 63 -7.00 1.87 3.75
N SER A 64 -7.77 1.97 4.80
CA SER A 64 -7.26 2.35 6.13
C SER A 64 -7.30 1.17 7.06
N TYR A 65 -6.19 0.95 7.76
CA TYR A 65 -6.07 -0.17 8.69
C TYR A 65 -5.63 0.29 10.08
N GLY A 66 -5.40 1.57 10.24
CA GLY A 66 -4.73 2.05 11.41
C GLY A 66 -5.60 2.63 12.47
N ASN A 67 -6.67 3.22 12.10
CA ASN A 67 -7.44 4.01 12.96
C ASN A 67 -8.71 3.39 13.31
N ASP A 68 -8.82 2.12 13.17
CA ASP A 68 -10.04 1.43 13.41
C ASP A 68 -10.16 1.08 14.85
N PRO A 69 -11.00 1.69 15.56
CA PRO A 69 -11.17 1.35 16.92
C PRO A 69 -11.94 0.08 17.07
N HIS A 70 -12.33 -0.48 16.32
CA HIS A 70 -12.97 -1.55 16.53
C HIS A 70 -13.82 -1.99 15.56
N PRO A 71 -14.02 -2.51 15.76
CA PRO A 71 -14.47 -3.01 14.97
C PRO A 71 -15.51 -2.91 14.60
N PRO A 72 -15.63 -2.83 14.40
CA PRO A 72 -16.50 -2.77 14.08
C PRO A 72 -17.17 -3.26 13.50
N LYS A 73 -17.32 -3.37 13.51
CA LYS A 73 -17.89 -3.66 13.13
C LYS A 73 -17.88 -4.34 12.77
N GLY A 74 -17.93 -4.57 12.80
CA GLY A 74 -18.17 -5.07 12.71
C GLY A 74 -18.15 -5.51 12.48
#